data_6dc17fa0ed6516b5a8e09104967e4398
#
_entry.id   6dc17fa0ed6516b5a8e09104967e4398
#
_cell.length_a   1.000
_cell.length_b   1.000
_cell.length_c   1.000
_cell.angle_alpha   90.00
_cell.angle_beta   90.00
_cell.angle_gamma   90.00
#
_symmetry.space_group_name_H-M   'P 1'
#
loop_
_entity.id
_entity.type
_entity.pdbx_description
1 polymer ?
#
loop_
_entity_poly.entity_id
_entity_poly.type
_entity_poly.pdbx_seq_one_letter_code
_entity_poly.pdbx_strand_id
1 'polypeptide(L)'
;GAFEGNRVHELCATLDRDALLSPITYSDEEGRRIYERSLRFVFLLAAKRCFPGADPLIEHSLGQGVYVEFDNLRLTSFDIGEIEREMRHIISCDLPFYRHRWTREKAIDYFRQKGSEDKARLLAYRPYNYFDVYELDGEYEYFYGAMLPSTGYTPVFYLRSHAPGLVALMPDAKDPSQPAPYYSLPKHMAVHLESSDWCRMLGCSTVAELNTLIEKGGIRELIRVNEALHDKTLSEIAQDIVNRDARAVFIAGPSSSGKTTFANRLAIHLRVNRLRPMIISLDDFYIDRDDLPLEADGKPDLEALSALDVDLFRECLGQLLRGEEAQMPRFSFQ
;
A
#
# COMPACT_ATOMS: atom_id res chain seq x y z
N GLY A 1 16.70 -13.27 8.09
CA GLY A 1 17.56 -12.13 8.31
C GLY A 1 17.87 -11.90 9.79
N ALA A 2 18.72 -10.93 10.07
CA ALA A 2 19.02 -10.53 11.43
C ALA A 2 19.18 -9.00 11.53
N PHE A 3 18.82 -8.41 12.68
CA PHE A 3 19.12 -7.04 13.03
C PHE A 3 20.49 -6.93 13.73
N GLU A 4 21.29 -5.97 13.31
CA GLU A 4 22.42 -5.41 14.07
C GLU A 4 22.04 -3.95 14.40
N GLY A 5 21.52 -3.69 15.57
CA GLY A 5 20.85 -2.41 15.88
C GLY A 5 19.68 -2.16 14.90
N ASN A 6 19.76 -1.07 14.14
CA ASN A 6 18.76 -0.72 13.11
C ASN A 6 19.10 -1.23 11.70
N ARG A 7 20.20 -1.95 11.55
CA ARG A 7 20.64 -2.46 10.25
C ARG A 7 20.15 -3.90 10.04
N VAL A 8 19.60 -4.16 8.87
CA VAL A 8 19.18 -5.50 8.46
C VAL A 8 20.31 -6.20 7.72
N HIS A 9 20.63 -7.42 8.15
CA HIS A 9 21.57 -8.31 7.46
C HIS A 9 20.80 -9.48 6.83
N GLU A 10 21.13 -9.78 5.59
CA GLU A 10 20.68 -11.00 4.92
C GLU A 10 21.35 -12.24 5.53
N LEU A 11 20.72 -13.40 5.47
CA LEU A 11 21.30 -14.63 5.99
C LEU A 11 22.57 -15.06 5.25
N CYS A 12 22.77 -14.60 4.01
CA CYS A 12 23.96 -14.84 3.20
C CYS A 12 25.05 -13.79 3.41
N ALA A 13 24.83 -12.77 4.25
CA ALA A 13 25.79 -11.72 4.50
C ALA A 13 26.97 -12.24 5.35
N THR A 14 28.19 -11.87 4.97
CA THR A 14 29.39 -12.12 5.78
C THR A 14 29.53 -11.06 6.85
N LEU A 15 29.86 -11.47 8.07
CA LEU A 15 30.23 -10.58 9.15
C LEU A 15 31.77 -10.59 9.27
N ASP A 16 32.36 -9.42 9.28
CA ASP A 16 33.80 -9.20 9.35
C ASP A 16 34.28 -8.80 10.77
N ARG A 17 33.34 -8.75 11.72
CA ARG A 17 33.56 -8.37 13.12
C ARG A 17 32.56 -9.03 14.05
N ASP A 18 32.87 -9.03 15.33
CA ASP A 18 31.90 -9.42 16.37
C ASP A 18 30.71 -8.47 16.35
N ALA A 19 29.50 -9.01 16.31
CA ALA A 19 28.27 -8.25 16.30
C ALA A 19 27.18 -8.93 17.14
N LEU A 20 26.36 -8.14 17.79
CA LEU A 20 25.15 -8.63 18.46
C LEU A 20 24.02 -8.67 17.42
N LEU A 21 23.51 -9.86 17.13
CA LEU A 21 22.46 -10.07 16.15
C LEU A 21 21.17 -10.51 16.84
N SER A 22 20.05 -9.91 16.44
CA SER A 22 18.71 -10.36 16.79
C SER A 22 18.06 -10.98 15.55
N PRO A 23 17.49 -12.21 15.64
CA PRO A 23 16.87 -12.86 14.49
C PRO A 23 15.65 -12.07 14.01
N ILE A 24 15.44 -12.04 12.69
CA ILE A 24 14.23 -11.52 12.05
C ILE A 24 13.41 -12.72 11.59
N THR A 25 12.19 -12.82 12.08
CA THR A 25 11.23 -13.87 11.77
C THR A 25 10.03 -13.31 10.99
N TYR A 26 9.10 -14.15 10.56
CA TYR A 26 7.88 -13.69 9.87
C TYR A 26 6.93 -12.89 10.79
N SER A 27 7.01 -13.06 12.12
CA SER A 27 6.26 -12.23 13.08
C SER A 27 6.69 -10.77 13.08
N ASP A 28 7.92 -10.49 12.68
CA ASP A 28 8.44 -9.14 12.56
C ASP A 28 7.96 -8.49 11.25
N GLU A 29 7.70 -7.19 11.26
CA GLU A 29 7.29 -6.45 10.06
C GLU A 29 8.33 -6.55 8.95
N GLU A 30 9.62 -6.40 9.28
CA GLU A 30 10.69 -6.52 8.28
C GLU A 30 10.81 -7.96 7.74
N GLY A 31 10.53 -8.98 8.55
CA GLY A 31 10.47 -10.37 8.12
C GLY A 31 9.38 -10.61 7.07
N ARG A 32 8.20 -10.04 7.27
CA ARG A 32 7.11 -10.07 6.28
C ARG A 32 7.50 -9.34 4.98
N ARG A 33 8.15 -8.19 5.08
CA ARG A 33 8.65 -7.43 3.92
C ARG A 33 9.73 -8.19 3.14
N ILE A 34 10.63 -8.90 3.82
CA ILE A 34 11.64 -9.76 3.20
C ILE A 34 10.97 -10.90 2.45
N TYR A 35 10.01 -11.57 3.07
CA TYR A 35 9.25 -12.65 2.46
C TYR A 35 8.51 -12.18 1.20
N GLU A 36 7.77 -11.08 1.33
CA GLU A 36 6.99 -10.49 0.25
C GLU A 36 7.86 -10.13 -0.96
N ARG A 37 9.00 -9.45 -0.74
CA ARG A 37 9.94 -9.11 -1.82
C ARG A 37 10.43 -10.36 -2.54
N SER A 38 10.80 -11.39 -1.80
CA SER A 38 11.30 -12.65 -2.37
C SER A 38 10.21 -13.37 -3.16
N LEU A 39 9.00 -13.46 -2.62
CA LEU A 39 7.86 -14.07 -3.31
C LEU A 39 7.46 -13.29 -4.57
N ARG A 40 7.51 -11.95 -4.54
CA ARG A 40 7.27 -11.11 -5.72
C ARG A 40 8.26 -11.44 -6.84
N PHE A 41 9.53 -11.69 -6.53
CA PHE A 41 10.50 -12.07 -7.56
C PHE A 41 10.23 -13.46 -8.13
N VAL A 42 9.86 -14.43 -7.29
CA VAL A 42 9.40 -15.75 -7.75
C VAL A 42 8.20 -15.61 -8.68
N PHE A 43 7.23 -14.75 -8.33
CA PHE A 43 6.05 -14.47 -9.17
C PHE A 43 6.46 -13.87 -10.52
N LEU A 44 7.32 -12.86 -10.54
CA LEU A 44 7.78 -12.21 -11.77
C LEU A 44 8.48 -13.20 -12.70
N LEU A 45 9.32 -14.08 -12.15
CA LEU A 45 9.98 -15.14 -12.93
C LEU A 45 8.97 -16.15 -13.48
N ALA A 46 8.03 -16.62 -12.66
CA ALA A 46 6.99 -17.55 -13.08
C ALA A 46 6.08 -16.94 -14.17
N ALA A 47 5.61 -15.72 -13.97
CA ALA A 47 4.79 -15.02 -14.95
C ALA A 47 5.49 -14.88 -16.30
N LYS A 48 6.77 -14.52 -16.29
CA LYS A 48 7.59 -14.41 -17.50
C LYS A 48 7.80 -15.73 -18.21
N ARG A 49 7.97 -16.84 -17.46
CA ARG A 49 8.12 -18.18 -18.06
C ARG A 49 6.82 -18.69 -18.67
N CYS A 50 5.69 -18.44 -17.99
CA CYS A 50 4.37 -18.84 -18.52
C CYS A 50 3.93 -17.98 -19.70
N PHE A 51 4.20 -16.69 -19.64
CA PHE A 51 3.72 -15.68 -20.62
C PHE A 51 4.88 -14.78 -21.07
N PRO A 52 5.76 -15.26 -21.98
CA PRO A 52 6.83 -14.45 -22.52
C PRO A 52 6.29 -13.20 -23.21
N GLY A 53 6.78 -12.03 -22.80
CA GLY A 53 6.32 -10.72 -23.30
C GLY A 53 5.14 -10.11 -22.53
N ALA A 54 4.58 -10.78 -21.51
CA ALA A 54 3.70 -10.14 -20.56
C ALA A 54 4.50 -9.31 -19.53
N ASP A 55 4.01 -8.12 -19.22
CA ASP A 55 4.62 -7.24 -18.20
C ASP A 55 3.69 -7.14 -16.98
N PRO A 56 3.95 -7.90 -15.92
CA PRO A 56 3.16 -7.83 -14.70
C PRO A 56 3.48 -6.55 -13.93
N LEU A 57 2.45 -5.78 -13.63
CA LEU A 57 2.50 -4.59 -12.80
C LEU A 57 2.11 -4.95 -11.36
N ILE A 58 3.08 -4.87 -10.46
CA ILE A 58 2.82 -5.04 -9.02
C ILE A 58 2.31 -3.70 -8.50
N GLU A 59 1.02 -3.65 -8.22
CA GLU A 59 0.32 -2.42 -7.90
C GLU A 59 0.35 -2.13 -6.39
N HIS A 60 -0.71 -2.43 -5.68
CA HIS A 60 -0.89 -2.06 -4.28
C HIS A 60 -1.22 -3.26 -3.40
N SER A 61 -1.11 -3.06 -2.09
CA SER A 61 -1.53 -4.07 -1.13
C SER A 61 -3.06 -4.16 -1.08
N LEU A 62 -3.58 -5.37 -1.03
CA LEU A 62 -5.01 -5.66 -0.86
C LEU A 62 -5.17 -6.64 0.31
N GLY A 63 -5.52 -6.11 1.48
CA GLY A 63 -5.44 -6.89 2.72
C GLY A 63 -4.01 -7.34 3.01
N GLN A 64 -3.81 -8.63 3.28
CA GLN A 64 -2.48 -9.25 3.43
C GLN A 64 -1.93 -9.81 2.11
N GLY A 65 -2.43 -9.34 0.99
CA GLY A 65 -1.96 -9.72 -0.34
C GLY A 65 -1.50 -8.52 -1.15
N VAL A 66 -1.01 -8.80 -2.36
CA VAL A 66 -0.55 -7.82 -3.32
C VAL A 66 -1.35 -7.97 -4.60
N TYR A 67 -1.98 -6.89 -5.05
CA TYR A 67 -2.68 -6.86 -6.32
C TYR A 67 -1.69 -6.72 -7.47
N VAL A 68 -1.89 -7.54 -8.49
CA VAL A 68 -1.05 -7.54 -9.70
C VAL A 68 -1.96 -7.48 -10.92
N GLU A 69 -1.63 -6.59 -11.84
CA GLU A 69 -2.28 -6.42 -13.13
C GLU A 69 -1.29 -6.71 -14.27
N PHE A 70 -1.83 -6.98 -15.45
CA PHE A 70 -1.04 -7.16 -16.67
C PHE A 70 -1.54 -6.18 -17.72
N ASP A 71 -0.68 -5.32 -18.18
CA ASP A 71 -1.06 -4.22 -19.09
C ASP A 71 -1.64 -4.72 -20.42
N ASN A 72 -1.12 -5.85 -20.92
CA ASN A 72 -1.41 -6.38 -22.25
C ASN A 72 -2.06 -7.77 -22.25
N LEU A 73 -2.41 -8.32 -21.07
CA LEU A 73 -2.93 -9.67 -20.93
C LEU A 73 -4.07 -9.71 -19.91
N ARG A 74 -5.20 -10.28 -20.30
CA ARG A 74 -6.27 -10.62 -19.34
C ARG A 74 -6.16 -12.08 -18.95
N LEU A 75 -5.86 -12.31 -17.68
CA LEU A 75 -5.71 -13.65 -17.14
C LEU A 75 -7.05 -14.32 -16.87
N THR A 76 -7.15 -15.56 -17.28
CA THR A 76 -8.21 -16.47 -16.85
C THR A 76 -7.81 -17.18 -15.54
N SER A 77 -8.76 -17.85 -14.88
CA SER A 77 -8.42 -18.69 -13.70
C SER A 77 -7.49 -19.84 -14.05
N PHE A 78 -7.49 -20.31 -15.29
CA PHE A 78 -6.55 -21.31 -15.77
C PHE A 78 -5.12 -20.76 -15.82
N ASP A 79 -4.94 -19.55 -16.41
CA ASP A 79 -3.64 -18.89 -16.52
C ASP A 79 -3.03 -18.62 -15.14
N ILE A 80 -3.86 -18.20 -14.19
CA ILE A 80 -3.42 -17.98 -12.78
C ILE A 80 -2.96 -19.31 -12.17
N GLY A 81 -3.66 -20.41 -12.45
CA GLY A 81 -3.25 -21.74 -12.02
C GLY A 81 -1.92 -22.21 -12.64
N GLU A 82 -1.64 -21.82 -13.90
CA GLU A 82 -0.36 -22.07 -14.56
C GLU A 82 0.78 -21.31 -13.84
N ILE A 83 0.59 -20.01 -13.58
CA ILE A 83 1.58 -19.21 -12.85
C ILE A 83 1.82 -19.80 -11.46
N GLU A 84 0.76 -20.16 -10.71
CA GLU A 84 0.90 -20.75 -9.38
C GLU A 84 1.68 -22.08 -9.41
N ARG A 85 1.43 -22.90 -10.39
CA ARG A 85 2.16 -24.18 -10.57
C ARG A 85 3.64 -23.94 -10.86
N GLU A 86 3.95 -22.98 -11.73
CA GLU A 86 5.34 -22.63 -12.03
C GLU A 86 6.04 -21.99 -10.81
N MET A 87 5.36 -21.15 -10.04
CA MET A 87 5.90 -20.64 -8.78
C MET A 87 6.27 -21.77 -7.81
N ARG A 88 5.37 -22.76 -7.63
CA ARG A 88 5.64 -23.93 -6.79
C ARG A 88 6.80 -24.77 -7.32
N HIS A 89 6.95 -24.87 -8.62
CA HIS A 89 8.10 -25.53 -9.25
C HIS A 89 9.40 -24.76 -8.94
N ILE A 90 9.46 -23.45 -9.14
CA ILE A 90 10.62 -22.60 -8.82
C ILE A 90 10.99 -22.74 -7.34
N ILE A 91 10.00 -22.72 -6.44
CA ILE A 91 10.21 -22.88 -5.00
C ILE A 91 10.77 -24.27 -4.67
N SER A 92 10.28 -25.32 -5.31
CA SER A 92 10.77 -26.68 -5.09
C SER A 92 12.20 -26.90 -5.58
N CYS A 93 12.67 -26.08 -6.54
CA CYS A 93 14.05 -26.08 -7.02
C CYS A 93 15.01 -25.39 -6.05
N ASP A 94 14.52 -24.67 -5.07
CA ASP A 94 15.29 -23.94 -4.04
C ASP A 94 16.42 -23.06 -4.63
N LEU A 95 16.07 -22.26 -5.65
CA LEU A 95 17.01 -21.41 -6.38
C LEU A 95 17.48 -20.26 -5.51
N PRO A 96 18.81 -19.95 -5.48
CA PRO A 96 19.36 -18.86 -4.69
C PRO A 96 19.00 -17.48 -5.26
N PHE A 97 18.82 -16.50 -4.37
CA PHE A 97 18.81 -15.10 -4.73
C PHE A 97 20.22 -14.53 -4.59
N TYR A 98 20.77 -13.97 -5.69
CA TYR A 98 22.07 -13.34 -5.67
C TYR A 98 21.93 -11.83 -5.71
N ARG A 99 22.58 -11.13 -4.77
CA ARG A 99 22.63 -9.68 -4.73
C ARG A 99 23.84 -9.18 -5.46
N HIS A 100 23.64 -8.28 -6.44
CA HIS A 100 24.69 -7.64 -7.21
C HIS A 100 24.64 -6.13 -6.99
N ARG A 101 25.80 -5.50 -6.93
CA ARG A 101 25.91 -4.05 -6.95
C ARG A 101 26.32 -3.59 -8.33
N TRP A 102 25.39 -2.95 -9.04
CA TRP A 102 25.63 -2.42 -10.37
C TRP A 102 25.82 -0.92 -10.36
N THR A 103 26.61 -0.39 -11.32
CA THR A 103 26.64 1.05 -11.58
C THR A 103 25.28 1.48 -12.15
N ARG A 104 24.96 2.76 -11.98
CA ARG A 104 23.71 3.35 -12.51
C ARG A 104 23.59 3.11 -14.02
N GLU A 105 24.67 3.33 -14.76
CA GLU A 105 24.71 3.15 -16.21
C GLU A 105 24.36 1.71 -16.59
N LYS A 106 25.03 0.72 -15.96
CA LYS A 106 24.75 -0.69 -16.21
C LYS A 106 23.30 -1.07 -15.93
N ALA A 107 22.73 -0.56 -14.83
CA ALA A 107 21.34 -0.84 -14.48
C ALA A 107 20.36 -0.21 -15.51
N ILE A 108 20.59 1.04 -15.90
CA ILE A 108 19.77 1.72 -16.92
C ILE A 108 19.81 0.97 -18.25
N ASP A 109 21.01 0.61 -18.72
CA ASP A 109 21.19 -0.10 -20.00
C ASP A 109 20.50 -1.46 -19.99
N TYR A 110 20.61 -2.21 -18.88
CA TYR A 110 19.94 -3.51 -18.74
C TYR A 110 18.42 -3.38 -18.82
N PHE A 111 17.80 -2.50 -18.01
CA PHE A 111 16.34 -2.35 -18.00
C PHE A 111 15.82 -1.80 -19.33
N ARG A 112 16.58 -0.93 -20.00
CA ARG A 112 16.24 -0.46 -21.35
C ARG A 112 16.26 -1.59 -22.38
N GLN A 113 17.29 -2.45 -22.37
CA GLN A 113 17.38 -3.62 -23.25
C GLN A 113 16.25 -4.63 -23.01
N LYS A 114 15.75 -4.72 -21.78
CA LYS A 114 14.60 -5.56 -21.41
C LYS A 114 13.23 -4.90 -21.72
N GLY A 115 13.20 -3.69 -22.27
CA GLY A 115 11.97 -2.96 -22.57
C GLY A 115 11.34 -2.25 -21.37
N SER A 116 11.95 -2.30 -20.18
CA SER A 116 11.46 -1.64 -18.95
C SER A 116 11.91 -0.17 -18.92
N GLU A 117 11.42 0.65 -19.86
CA GLU A 117 11.87 2.03 -20.04
C GLU A 117 11.54 2.91 -18.82
N ASP A 118 10.42 2.66 -18.12
CA ASP A 118 10.05 3.42 -16.93
C ASP A 118 11.02 3.17 -15.77
N LYS A 119 11.46 1.92 -15.59
CA LYS A 119 12.52 1.59 -14.60
C LYS A 119 13.83 2.27 -14.98
N ALA A 120 14.22 2.24 -16.25
CA ALA A 120 15.43 2.89 -16.74
C ALA A 120 15.39 4.41 -16.50
N ARG A 121 14.28 5.07 -16.81
CA ARG A 121 14.07 6.50 -16.54
C ARG A 121 14.07 6.82 -15.05
N LEU A 122 13.38 6.01 -14.22
CA LEU A 122 13.37 6.21 -12.77
C LEU A 122 14.79 6.15 -12.19
N LEU A 123 15.60 5.18 -12.62
CA LEU A 123 17.00 5.07 -12.16
C LEU A 123 17.86 6.27 -12.60
N ALA A 124 17.58 6.87 -13.76
CA ALA A 124 18.29 8.06 -14.24
C ALA A 124 18.09 9.28 -13.31
N TYR A 125 16.90 9.41 -12.69
CA TYR A 125 16.60 10.49 -11.75
C TYR A 125 17.20 10.31 -10.35
N ARG A 126 17.68 9.12 -10.02
CA ARG A 126 18.20 8.86 -8.67
C ARG A 126 19.61 9.39 -8.49
N PRO A 127 19.90 10.02 -7.34
CA PRO A 127 21.21 10.63 -7.08
C PRO A 127 22.33 9.61 -6.78
N TYR A 128 22.02 8.30 -6.75
CA TYR A 128 22.95 7.27 -6.38
C TYR A 128 23.70 6.73 -7.61
N ASN A 129 25.00 6.46 -7.45
CA ASN A 129 25.85 5.92 -8.50
C ASN A 129 25.80 4.40 -8.59
N TYR A 130 25.24 3.74 -7.58
CA TYR A 130 25.13 2.29 -7.49
C TYR A 130 23.75 1.88 -7.05
N PHE A 131 23.32 0.70 -7.52
CA PHE A 131 22.09 0.06 -7.17
C PHE A 131 22.33 -1.40 -6.83
N ASP A 132 21.61 -1.89 -5.82
CA ASP A 132 21.56 -3.31 -5.52
C ASP A 132 20.46 -3.95 -6.38
N VAL A 133 20.86 -4.91 -7.21
CA VAL A 133 19.99 -5.65 -8.13
C VAL A 133 20.05 -7.12 -7.71
N TYR A 134 18.92 -7.77 -7.67
CA TYR A 134 18.86 -9.20 -7.35
C TYR A 134 18.72 -10.03 -8.62
N GLU A 135 19.40 -11.17 -8.62
CA GLU A 135 19.35 -12.18 -9.68
C GLU A 135 18.62 -13.41 -9.17
N LEU A 136 17.72 -13.94 -9.98
CA LEU A 136 17.06 -15.22 -9.80
C LEU A 136 17.03 -15.93 -11.17
N ASP A 137 17.74 -17.04 -11.29
CA ASP A 137 17.81 -17.85 -12.50
C ASP A 137 18.09 -17.07 -13.79
N GLY A 138 19.08 -16.16 -13.74
CA GLY A 138 19.50 -15.34 -14.87
C GLY A 138 18.59 -14.14 -15.19
N GLU A 139 17.50 -13.95 -14.46
CA GLU A 139 16.70 -12.73 -14.51
C GLU A 139 17.10 -11.78 -13.38
N TYR A 140 17.07 -10.49 -13.68
CA TYR A 140 17.49 -9.45 -12.75
C TYR A 140 16.35 -8.49 -12.48
N GLU A 141 16.16 -8.14 -11.19
CA GLU A 141 15.14 -7.20 -10.77
C GLU A 141 15.68 -6.30 -9.65
N TYR A 142 15.08 -5.13 -9.54
CA TYR A 142 15.47 -4.12 -8.57
C TYR A 142 14.50 -4.10 -7.39
N PHE A 143 15.01 -4.41 -6.20
CA PHE A 143 14.25 -4.37 -4.97
C PHE A 143 14.92 -3.52 -3.90
N TYR A 144 14.11 -2.85 -3.10
CA TYR A 144 14.58 -2.13 -1.92
C TYR A 144 14.58 -3.03 -0.69
N GLY A 145 15.76 -3.30 -0.15
CA GLY A 145 15.95 -4.03 1.09
C GLY A 145 16.37 -5.49 0.88
N ALA A 146 16.48 -6.20 1.99
CA ALA A 146 16.97 -7.57 2.03
C ALA A 146 15.97 -8.58 1.42
N MET A 147 16.50 -9.70 0.93
CA MET A 147 15.74 -10.84 0.44
C MET A 147 16.08 -12.11 1.23
N LEU A 148 15.29 -13.17 1.02
CA LEU A 148 15.55 -14.51 1.54
C LEU A 148 16.78 -15.12 0.83
N PRO A 149 17.41 -16.16 1.40
CA PRO A 149 18.55 -16.83 0.77
C PRO A 149 18.23 -17.52 -0.55
N SER A 150 17.05 -18.15 -0.62
CA SER A 150 16.60 -18.91 -1.77
C SER A 150 15.09 -18.98 -1.84
N THR A 151 14.57 -19.48 -2.97
CA THR A 151 13.12 -19.59 -3.22
C THR A 151 12.43 -20.60 -2.31
N GLY A 152 13.13 -21.61 -1.82
CA GLY A 152 12.60 -22.62 -0.90
C GLY A 152 12.08 -22.04 0.42
N TYR A 153 12.49 -20.83 0.79
CA TYR A 153 11.99 -20.12 1.96
C TYR A 153 10.62 -19.45 1.76
N THR A 154 10.00 -19.57 0.56
CA THR A 154 8.68 -18.98 0.26
C THR A 154 7.58 -20.00 -0.03
N PRO A 155 7.41 -21.07 0.78
CA PRO A 155 6.49 -22.18 0.44
C PRO A 155 5.01 -21.81 0.57
N VAL A 156 4.67 -20.79 1.36
CA VAL A 156 3.29 -20.45 1.70
C VAL A 156 2.83 -19.21 0.95
N PHE A 157 1.94 -19.41 0.00
CA PHE A 157 1.27 -18.35 -0.76
C PHE A 157 0.04 -18.92 -1.46
N TYR A 158 -0.82 -18.07 -1.98
CA TYR A 158 -1.93 -18.44 -2.84
C TYR A 158 -2.22 -17.35 -3.87
N LEU A 159 -2.49 -17.70 -5.11
CA LEU A 159 -2.93 -16.79 -6.15
C LEU A 159 -4.44 -16.81 -6.29
N ARG A 160 -5.08 -15.67 -6.20
CA ARG A 160 -6.54 -15.53 -6.33
C ARG A 160 -6.89 -14.61 -7.49
N SER A 161 -7.82 -15.05 -8.35
CA SER A 161 -8.37 -14.19 -9.40
C SER A 161 -9.08 -12.99 -8.76
N HIS A 162 -8.74 -11.79 -9.22
CA HIS A 162 -9.33 -10.52 -8.82
C HIS A 162 -9.33 -9.59 -10.04
N ALA A 163 -10.42 -9.65 -10.83
CA ALA A 163 -10.50 -8.94 -12.10
C ALA A 163 -10.25 -7.42 -11.94
N PRO A 164 -9.47 -6.80 -12.86
CA PRO A 164 -8.92 -7.37 -14.12
C PRO A 164 -7.64 -8.21 -13.94
N GLY A 165 -7.03 -8.26 -12.77
CA GLY A 165 -5.78 -8.96 -12.47
C GLY A 165 -5.95 -10.13 -11.48
N LEU A 166 -4.99 -10.25 -10.58
CA LEU A 166 -4.96 -11.25 -9.51
C LEU A 166 -4.45 -10.66 -8.20
N VAL A 167 -4.68 -11.35 -7.10
CA VAL A 167 -4.05 -11.06 -5.80
C VAL A 167 -3.13 -12.22 -5.43
N ALA A 168 -1.87 -11.91 -5.14
CA ALA A 168 -0.93 -12.82 -4.52
C ALA A 168 -1.03 -12.68 -3.00
N LEU A 169 -1.63 -13.67 -2.35
CA LEU A 169 -1.79 -13.71 -0.88
C LEU A 169 -0.50 -14.21 -0.25
N MET A 170 -0.04 -13.49 0.75
CA MET A 170 1.12 -13.82 1.59
C MET A 170 0.70 -14.78 2.71
N PRO A 171 1.64 -15.34 3.49
CA PRO A 171 1.28 -16.08 4.70
C PRO A 171 0.47 -15.21 5.66
N ASP A 172 -0.46 -15.80 6.39
CA ASP A 172 -1.23 -15.08 7.41
C ASP A 172 -0.31 -14.61 8.55
N ALA A 173 -0.43 -13.36 8.95
CA ALA A 173 0.38 -12.80 10.04
C ALA A 173 0.13 -13.49 11.40
N LYS A 174 -1.07 -14.12 11.58
CA LYS A 174 -1.42 -14.85 12.80
C LYS A 174 -1.04 -16.32 12.73
N ASP A 175 -1.11 -16.94 11.53
CA ASP A 175 -0.72 -18.32 11.27
C ASP A 175 0.09 -18.42 9.96
N PRO A 176 1.41 -18.19 10.02
CA PRO A 176 2.26 -18.21 8.83
C PRO A 176 2.36 -19.56 8.10
N SER A 177 1.78 -20.61 8.64
CA SER A 177 1.72 -21.91 7.98
C SER A 177 0.69 -21.98 6.84
N GLN A 178 -0.18 -20.98 6.74
CA GLN A 178 -1.26 -20.89 5.75
C GLN A 178 -1.27 -19.52 5.05
N PRO A 179 -1.76 -19.45 3.79
CA PRO A 179 -1.99 -18.17 3.15
C PRO A 179 -3.05 -17.36 3.89
N ALA A 180 -2.88 -16.05 3.89
CA ALA A 180 -3.84 -15.14 4.47
C ALA A 180 -5.24 -15.27 3.80
N PRO A 181 -6.32 -15.02 4.54
CA PRO A 181 -7.66 -15.06 3.99
C PRO A 181 -7.84 -13.94 2.94
N TYR A 182 -8.52 -14.29 1.85
CA TYR A 182 -8.87 -13.33 0.82
C TYR A 182 -10.14 -12.57 1.20
N TYR A 183 -10.08 -11.24 1.11
CA TYR A 183 -11.23 -10.37 1.27
C TYR A 183 -11.48 -9.61 -0.04
N SER A 184 -12.70 -9.72 -0.54
CA SER A 184 -13.13 -8.88 -1.67
C SER A 184 -13.39 -7.46 -1.17
N LEU A 185 -12.72 -6.47 -1.77
CA LEU A 185 -12.86 -5.05 -1.44
C LEU A 185 -13.30 -4.26 -2.69
N PRO A 186 -14.53 -4.50 -3.21
CA PRO A 186 -14.95 -3.98 -4.52
C PRO A 186 -14.98 -2.45 -4.58
N LYS A 187 -15.33 -1.77 -3.50
CA LYS A 187 -15.30 -0.29 -3.45
C LYS A 187 -13.87 0.25 -3.49
N HIS A 188 -12.96 -0.37 -2.77
CA HIS A 188 -11.55 0.00 -2.79
C HIS A 188 -10.96 -0.20 -4.19
N MET A 189 -11.26 -1.34 -4.81
CA MET A 189 -10.81 -1.63 -6.18
C MET A 189 -11.38 -0.66 -7.20
N ALA A 190 -12.66 -0.28 -7.09
CA ALA A 190 -13.26 0.70 -7.97
C ALA A 190 -12.55 2.06 -7.91
N VAL A 191 -12.24 2.53 -6.70
CA VAL A 191 -11.49 3.79 -6.49
C VAL A 191 -10.07 3.69 -7.05
N HIS A 192 -9.40 2.53 -6.88
CA HIS A 192 -8.07 2.31 -7.44
C HIS A 192 -8.09 2.38 -8.96
N LEU A 193 -9.02 1.66 -9.62
CA LEU A 193 -9.14 1.66 -11.08
C LEU A 193 -9.46 3.06 -11.62
N GLU A 194 -10.38 3.78 -10.99
CA GLU A 194 -10.70 5.17 -11.35
C GLU A 194 -9.47 6.08 -11.25
N SER A 195 -8.70 5.96 -10.16
CA SER A 195 -7.46 6.72 -9.97
C SER A 195 -6.40 6.36 -11.03
N SER A 196 -6.23 5.08 -11.33
CA SER A 196 -5.28 4.60 -12.34
C SER A 196 -5.64 5.09 -13.74
N ASP A 197 -6.93 5.03 -14.12
CA ASP A 197 -7.43 5.55 -15.38
C ASP A 197 -7.22 7.07 -15.49
N TRP A 198 -7.44 7.78 -14.39
CA TRP A 198 -7.18 9.21 -14.31
C TRP A 198 -5.70 9.55 -14.52
N CYS A 199 -4.80 8.86 -13.80
CA CYS A 199 -3.36 9.04 -13.96
C CYS A 199 -2.89 8.72 -15.39
N ARG A 200 -3.45 7.67 -16.02
CA ARG A 200 -3.16 7.28 -17.39
C ARG A 200 -3.63 8.36 -18.39
N MET A 201 -4.83 8.91 -18.20
CA MET A 201 -5.35 10.00 -19.02
C MET A 201 -4.48 11.27 -18.94
N LEU A 202 -3.92 11.56 -17.78
CA LEU A 202 -3.02 12.69 -17.56
C LEU A 202 -1.57 12.44 -18.02
N GLY A 203 -1.24 11.22 -18.47
CA GLY A 203 0.14 10.83 -18.82
C GLY A 203 1.09 10.91 -17.62
N CYS A 204 0.61 10.58 -16.43
CA CYS A 204 1.34 10.65 -15.17
C CYS A 204 1.02 9.42 -14.28
N SER A 205 1.21 8.22 -14.83
CA SER A 205 0.96 6.95 -14.16
C SER A 205 2.15 6.47 -13.34
N THR A 206 3.36 6.93 -13.66
CA THR A 206 4.60 6.51 -13.00
C THR A 206 5.38 7.70 -12.45
N VAL A 207 6.23 7.45 -11.45
CA VAL A 207 7.15 8.48 -10.92
C VAL A 207 8.10 9.00 -12.01
N ALA A 208 8.47 8.16 -12.98
CA ALA A 208 9.32 8.57 -14.10
C ALA A 208 8.61 9.57 -15.01
N GLU A 209 7.31 9.36 -15.28
CA GLU A 209 6.47 10.29 -16.03
C GLU A 209 6.26 11.61 -15.27
N LEU A 210 5.99 11.53 -13.96
CA LEU A 210 5.90 12.72 -13.10
C LEU A 210 7.17 13.55 -13.14
N ASN A 211 8.33 12.93 -12.98
CA ASN A 211 9.62 13.63 -13.06
C ASN A 211 9.83 14.28 -14.44
N THR A 212 9.48 13.58 -15.51
CA THR A 212 9.53 14.12 -16.87
C THR A 212 8.60 15.33 -17.04
N LEU A 213 7.39 15.26 -16.46
CA LEU A 213 6.44 16.37 -16.49
C LEU A 213 6.96 17.60 -15.72
N ILE A 214 7.61 17.36 -14.57
CA ILE A 214 8.26 18.42 -13.78
C ILE A 214 9.35 19.13 -14.59
N GLU A 215 10.24 18.37 -15.23
CA GLU A 215 11.30 18.92 -16.08
C GLU A 215 10.77 19.75 -17.25
N LYS A 216 9.66 19.33 -17.84
CA LYS A 216 8.98 20.06 -18.91
C LYS A 216 8.16 21.25 -18.42
N GLY A 217 8.11 21.52 -17.12
CA GLY A 217 7.36 22.62 -16.52
C GLY A 217 5.84 22.42 -16.42
N GLY A 218 5.32 21.22 -16.69
CA GLY A 218 3.89 20.90 -16.71
C GLY A 218 3.26 20.68 -15.33
N ILE A 219 4.06 20.66 -14.26
CA ILE A 219 3.58 20.33 -12.91
C ILE A 219 2.48 21.27 -12.39
N ARG A 220 2.52 22.57 -12.75
CA ARG A 220 1.50 23.53 -12.30
C ARG A 220 0.12 23.24 -12.89
N GLU A 221 0.08 22.79 -14.14
CA GLU A 221 -1.16 22.38 -14.79
C GLU A 221 -1.70 21.09 -14.17
N LEU A 222 -0.84 20.10 -13.96
CA LEU A 222 -1.21 18.85 -13.28
C LEU A 222 -1.84 19.13 -11.90
N ILE A 223 -1.23 20.00 -11.08
CA ILE A 223 -1.76 20.37 -9.76
C ILE A 223 -3.16 20.98 -9.91
N ARG A 224 -3.34 21.96 -10.79
CA ARG A 224 -4.64 22.63 -10.99
C ARG A 224 -5.74 21.68 -11.45
N VAL A 225 -5.41 20.74 -12.35
CA VAL A 225 -6.37 19.73 -12.83
C VAL A 225 -6.78 18.79 -11.72
N ASN A 226 -5.83 18.31 -10.90
CA ASN A 226 -6.13 17.45 -9.76
C ASN A 226 -6.90 18.18 -8.66
N GLU A 227 -6.61 19.45 -8.39
CA GLU A 227 -7.39 20.28 -7.45
C GLU A 227 -8.83 20.47 -7.93
N ALA A 228 -9.02 20.72 -9.23
CA ALA A 228 -10.34 20.87 -9.82
C ALA A 228 -11.14 19.55 -9.78
N LEU A 229 -10.49 18.42 -10.04
CA LEU A 229 -11.11 17.10 -9.88
C LEU A 229 -11.54 16.85 -8.44
N HIS A 230 -10.67 17.13 -7.48
CA HIS A 230 -10.97 16.97 -6.06
C HIS A 230 -12.15 17.85 -5.62
N ASP A 231 -12.22 19.10 -6.06
CA ASP A 231 -13.35 20.01 -5.80
C ASP A 231 -14.65 19.49 -6.43
N LYS A 232 -14.59 18.99 -7.65
CA LYS A 232 -15.74 18.36 -8.32
C LYS A 232 -16.27 17.18 -7.53
N THR A 233 -15.39 16.26 -7.12
CA THR A 233 -15.76 15.08 -6.32
C THR A 233 -16.39 15.47 -4.98
N LEU A 234 -15.86 16.50 -4.29
CA LEU A 234 -16.46 17.02 -3.05
C LEU A 234 -17.86 17.60 -3.28
N SER A 235 -18.05 18.29 -4.41
CA SER A 235 -19.37 18.82 -4.78
C SER A 235 -20.37 17.71 -5.06
N GLU A 236 -19.96 16.64 -5.75
CA GLU A 236 -20.79 15.46 -6.01
C GLU A 236 -21.15 14.72 -4.73
N ILE A 237 -20.20 14.52 -3.80
CA ILE A 237 -20.46 13.95 -2.48
C ILE A 237 -21.45 14.82 -1.69
N ALA A 238 -21.30 16.14 -1.69
CA ALA A 238 -22.20 17.03 -1.02
C ALA A 238 -23.64 16.96 -1.59
N GLN A 239 -23.75 16.85 -2.92
CA GLN A 239 -25.03 16.67 -3.58
C GLN A 239 -25.68 15.31 -3.23
N ASP A 240 -24.89 14.24 -3.14
CA ASP A 240 -25.37 12.92 -2.75
C ASP A 240 -25.87 12.91 -1.30
N ILE A 241 -25.19 13.60 -0.38
CA ILE A 241 -25.62 13.80 1.00
C ILE A 241 -26.99 14.48 1.05
N VAL A 242 -27.18 15.54 0.25
CA VAL A 242 -28.48 16.24 0.15
C VAL A 242 -29.57 15.32 -0.40
N ASN A 243 -29.28 14.60 -1.49
CA ASN A 243 -30.24 13.72 -2.16
C ASN A 243 -30.72 12.57 -1.25
N ARG A 244 -29.86 12.12 -0.34
CA ARG A 244 -30.15 11.06 0.64
C ARG A 244 -30.77 11.58 1.94
N ASP A 245 -30.91 12.88 2.08
CA ASP A 245 -31.32 13.52 3.35
C ASP A 245 -30.48 13.01 4.55
N ALA A 246 -29.17 12.83 4.33
CA ALA A 246 -28.29 12.27 5.34
C ALA A 246 -28.01 13.30 6.44
N ARG A 247 -28.41 12.97 7.68
CA ARG A 247 -28.27 13.86 8.84
C ARG A 247 -26.94 13.70 9.58
N ALA A 248 -26.24 12.59 9.37
CA ALA A 248 -24.90 12.33 9.90
C ALA A 248 -24.02 11.73 8.81
N VAL A 249 -22.78 12.21 8.72
CA VAL A 249 -21.76 11.73 7.78
C VAL A 249 -20.51 11.38 8.57
N PHE A 250 -20.05 10.14 8.48
CA PHE A 250 -18.85 9.67 9.16
C PHE A 250 -17.69 9.64 8.17
N ILE A 251 -16.58 10.31 8.52
CA ILE A 251 -15.37 10.36 7.73
C ILE A 251 -14.30 9.58 8.46
N ALA A 252 -13.91 8.44 7.91
CA ALA A 252 -12.87 7.57 8.46
C ALA A 252 -11.64 7.54 7.55
N GLY A 253 -10.48 7.31 8.13
CA GLY A 253 -9.22 7.16 7.41
C GLY A 253 -8.04 7.09 8.39
N PRO A 254 -6.86 6.64 7.95
CA PRO A 254 -5.69 6.52 8.80
C PRO A 254 -5.21 7.88 9.32
N SER A 255 -4.31 7.86 10.30
CA SER A 255 -3.68 9.08 10.81
C SER A 255 -2.98 9.84 9.67
N SER A 256 -3.01 11.16 9.72
CA SER A 256 -2.42 12.05 8.71
C SER A 256 -2.96 11.89 7.27
N SER A 257 -4.09 11.21 7.06
CA SER A 257 -4.72 11.04 5.73
C SER A 257 -5.47 12.27 5.22
N GLY A 258 -5.52 13.35 5.99
CA GLY A 258 -6.23 14.59 5.62
C GLY A 258 -7.72 14.61 5.96
N LYS A 259 -8.22 13.73 6.86
CA LYS A 259 -9.63 13.70 7.29
C LYS A 259 -10.19 15.08 7.64
N THR A 260 -9.46 15.83 8.47
CA THR A 260 -9.88 17.18 8.92
C THR A 260 -9.97 18.16 7.75
N THR A 261 -8.99 18.14 6.84
CA THR A 261 -9.00 19.00 5.64
C THR A 261 -10.18 18.63 4.74
N PHE A 262 -10.42 17.35 4.52
CA PHE A 262 -11.56 16.85 3.75
C PHE A 262 -12.88 17.28 4.37
N ALA A 263 -13.07 17.10 5.69
CA ALA A 263 -14.29 17.50 6.41
C ALA A 263 -14.56 18.99 6.28
N ASN A 264 -13.55 19.84 6.44
CA ASN A 264 -13.68 21.28 6.30
C ASN A 264 -14.07 21.70 4.87
N ARG A 265 -13.47 21.10 3.85
CA ARG A 265 -13.82 21.38 2.44
C ARG A 265 -15.23 20.87 2.11
N LEU A 266 -15.59 19.67 2.53
CA LEU A 266 -16.94 19.13 2.37
C LEU A 266 -17.99 20.03 3.03
N ALA A 267 -17.71 20.57 4.22
CA ALA A 267 -18.59 21.50 4.90
C ALA A 267 -18.83 22.78 4.09
N ILE A 268 -17.86 23.26 3.31
CA ILE A 268 -18.05 24.39 2.40
C ILE A 268 -19.06 24.03 1.30
N HIS A 269 -18.90 22.88 0.65
CA HIS A 269 -19.83 22.41 -0.40
C HIS A 269 -21.25 22.16 0.15
N LEU A 270 -21.37 21.64 1.38
CA LEU A 270 -22.67 21.51 2.04
C LEU A 270 -23.33 22.87 2.31
N ARG A 271 -22.55 23.89 2.69
CA ARG A 271 -23.07 25.27 2.84
C ARG A 271 -23.52 25.87 1.51
N VAL A 272 -22.82 25.59 0.42
CA VAL A 272 -23.26 25.96 -0.95
C VAL A 272 -24.62 25.34 -1.26
N ASN A 273 -24.89 24.12 -0.78
CA ASN A 273 -26.18 23.43 -0.86
C ASN A 273 -27.18 23.89 0.24
N ARG A 274 -26.92 25.03 0.91
CA ARG A 274 -27.78 25.66 1.95
C ARG A 274 -27.95 24.83 3.23
N LEU A 275 -27.08 23.85 3.48
CA LEU A 275 -27.02 23.14 4.75
C LEU A 275 -26.12 23.87 5.75
N ARG A 276 -26.29 23.59 7.04
CA ARG A 276 -25.45 24.10 8.13
C ARG A 276 -24.73 22.93 8.81
N PRO A 277 -23.65 22.40 8.21
CA PRO A 277 -22.93 21.28 8.80
C PRO A 277 -22.22 21.70 10.09
N MET A 278 -22.22 20.82 11.07
CA MET A 278 -21.37 20.87 12.25
C MET A 278 -20.30 19.79 12.10
N ILE A 279 -19.03 20.14 12.31
CA ILE A 279 -17.93 19.17 12.31
C ILE A 279 -17.68 18.77 13.77
N ILE A 280 -17.67 17.46 14.03
CA ILE A 280 -17.39 16.86 15.33
C ILE A 280 -16.15 15.99 15.18
N SER A 281 -15.12 16.23 16.01
CA SER A 281 -13.98 15.34 16.09
C SER A 281 -14.23 14.25 17.13
N LEU A 282 -14.03 12.98 16.76
CA LEU A 282 -14.05 11.89 17.72
C LEU A 282 -12.90 11.98 18.72
N ASP A 283 -11.82 12.67 18.36
CA ASP A 283 -10.68 12.88 19.26
C ASP A 283 -11.05 13.70 20.50
N ASP A 284 -12.15 14.48 20.45
CA ASP A 284 -12.66 15.21 21.61
C ASP A 284 -13.37 14.29 22.65
N PHE A 285 -13.64 13.03 22.29
CA PHE A 285 -14.35 12.07 23.14
C PHE A 285 -13.42 10.99 23.74
N TYR A 286 -12.11 11.19 23.73
CA TYR A 286 -11.21 10.28 24.48
C TYR A 286 -11.55 10.32 25.98
N ILE A 287 -11.48 9.14 26.62
CA ILE A 287 -11.55 9.03 28.09
C ILE A 287 -10.26 9.59 28.72
N ASP A 288 -10.26 9.78 30.04
CA ASP A 288 -9.10 10.29 30.75
C ASP A 288 -7.88 9.39 30.52
N ARG A 289 -6.68 10.01 30.49
CA ARG A 289 -5.42 9.31 30.17
C ARG A 289 -5.13 8.12 31.07
N ASP A 290 -5.50 8.23 32.36
CA ASP A 290 -5.27 7.19 33.35
C ASP A 290 -6.15 5.95 33.13
N ASP A 291 -7.24 6.11 32.40
CA ASP A 291 -8.22 5.05 32.10
C ASP A 291 -8.06 4.46 30.70
N LEU A 292 -7.09 4.98 29.90
CA LEU A 292 -6.85 4.49 28.55
C LEU A 292 -6.41 3.02 28.54
N PRO A 293 -6.91 2.20 27.60
CA PRO A 293 -6.42 0.84 27.42
C PRO A 293 -4.94 0.85 27.05
N LEU A 294 -4.20 -0.17 27.48
CA LEU A 294 -2.78 -0.29 27.21
C LEU A 294 -2.51 -1.37 26.16
N GLU A 295 -1.58 -1.08 25.27
CA GLU A 295 -0.99 -2.07 24.37
C GLU A 295 -0.10 -3.07 25.15
N ALA A 296 0.33 -4.13 24.46
CA ALA A 296 1.19 -5.16 25.08
C ALA A 296 2.55 -4.61 25.56
N ASP A 297 3.00 -3.47 25.05
CA ASP A 297 4.23 -2.76 25.46
C ASP A 297 4.00 -1.75 26.60
N GLY A 298 2.77 -1.66 27.11
CA GLY A 298 2.39 -0.77 28.21
C GLY A 298 2.11 0.68 27.84
N LYS A 299 2.05 1.00 26.54
CA LYS A 299 1.62 2.33 26.06
C LYS A 299 0.12 2.41 25.89
N PRO A 300 -0.46 3.62 25.99
CA PRO A 300 -1.89 3.82 25.71
C PRO A 300 -2.26 3.43 24.28
N ASP A 301 -3.26 2.56 24.14
CA ASP A 301 -3.87 2.20 22.86
C ASP A 301 -4.97 3.21 22.50
N LEU A 302 -4.59 4.24 21.76
CA LEU A 302 -5.53 5.27 21.28
C LEU A 302 -6.37 4.83 20.07
N GLU A 303 -6.06 3.69 19.45
CA GLU A 303 -6.82 3.14 18.33
C GLU A 303 -7.95 2.19 18.80
N ALA A 304 -7.94 1.80 20.06
CA ALA A 304 -9.00 0.98 20.64
C ALA A 304 -10.32 1.76 20.75
N LEU A 305 -11.43 1.11 20.42
CA LEU A 305 -12.78 1.71 20.62
C LEU A 305 -13.04 2.05 22.09
N SER A 306 -12.47 1.28 23.02
CA SER A 306 -12.57 1.52 24.47
C SER A 306 -11.79 2.74 24.95
N ALA A 307 -10.97 3.35 24.10
CA ALA A 307 -10.33 4.63 24.40
C ALA A 307 -11.28 5.82 24.25
N LEU A 308 -12.45 5.62 23.65
CA LEU A 308 -13.46 6.65 23.44
C LEU A 308 -14.63 6.48 24.41
N ASP A 309 -15.16 7.59 24.93
CA ASP A 309 -16.44 7.63 25.63
C ASP A 309 -17.59 7.54 24.59
N VAL A 310 -17.84 6.31 24.17
CA VAL A 310 -18.86 5.99 23.15
C VAL A 310 -20.26 6.35 23.61
N ASP A 311 -20.54 6.27 24.89
CA ASP A 311 -21.86 6.56 25.44
C ASP A 311 -22.12 8.07 25.45
N LEU A 312 -21.17 8.88 25.87
CA LEU A 312 -21.23 10.33 25.75
C LEU A 312 -21.36 10.77 24.30
N PHE A 313 -20.58 10.17 23.38
CA PHE A 313 -20.69 10.45 21.95
C PHE A 313 -22.11 10.14 21.42
N ARG A 314 -22.68 9.00 21.78
CA ARG A 314 -24.03 8.59 21.38
C ARG A 314 -25.09 9.54 21.92
N GLU A 315 -24.96 9.98 23.16
CA GLU A 315 -25.85 10.95 23.79
C GLU A 315 -25.80 12.30 23.05
N CYS A 316 -24.62 12.89 22.90
CA CYS A 316 -24.43 14.17 22.21
C CYS A 316 -24.96 14.12 20.76
N LEU A 317 -24.59 13.08 20.02
CA LEU A 317 -25.08 12.89 18.63
C LEU A 317 -26.62 12.76 18.61
N GLY A 318 -27.19 12.01 19.55
CA GLY A 318 -28.65 11.86 19.68
C GLY A 318 -29.38 13.18 19.94
N GLN A 319 -28.88 14.02 20.85
CA GLN A 319 -29.39 15.36 21.14
C GLN A 319 -29.36 16.24 19.88
N LEU A 320 -28.20 16.31 19.21
CA LEU A 320 -28.06 17.11 17.99
C LEU A 320 -28.98 16.63 16.85
N LEU A 321 -29.17 15.32 16.69
CA LEU A 321 -30.09 14.77 15.69
C LEU A 321 -31.57 15.09 16.00
N ARG A 322 -31.92 15.33 17.26
CA ARG A 322 -33.28 15.83 17.64
C ARG A 322 -33.39 17.34 17.54
N GLY A 323 -32.31 18.07 17.24
CA GLY A 323 -32.31 19.52 17.22
C GLY A 323 -32.15 20.17 18.59
N GLU A 324 -31.70 19.42 19.58
CA GLU A 324 -31.46 19.86 20.96
C GLU A 324 -30.02 20.41 21.08
N GLU A 325 -29.76 21.16 22.14
CA GLU A 325 -28.41 21.59 22.51
C GLU A 325 -27.66 20.41 23.14
N ALA A 326 -26.38 20.20 22.77
CA ALA A 326 -25.50 19.21 23.34
C ALA A 326 -24.26 19.88 23.91
N GLN A 327 -23.83 19.43 25.09
CA GLN A 327 -22.56 19.86 25.68
C GLN A 327 -21.43 18.96 25.13
N MET A 328 -20.66 19.52 24.19
CA MET A 328 -19.59 18.79 23.53
C MET A 328 -18.34 18.78 24.43
N PRO A 329 -17.73 17.62 24.64
CA PRO A 329 -16.45 17.53 25.35
C PRO A 329 -15.33 18.16 24.51
N ARG A 330 -14.20 18.40 25.15
CA ARG A 330 -12.97 18.82 24.47
C ARG A 330 -11.79 18.13 25.13
N PHE A 331 -11.12 17.29 24.37
CA PHE A 331 -9.95 16.59 24.83
C PHE A 331 -8.66 17.39 24.56
N SER A 332 -7.72 17.39 25.53
CA SER A 332 -6.43 18.03 25.40
C SER A 332 -5.33 16.96 25.37
N PHE A 333 -4.57 16.94 24.29
CA PHE A 333 -3.38 16.08 24.14
C PHE A 333 -2.13 16.63 24.85
N GLN A 334 -2.22 17.78 25.54
CA GLN A 334 -1.12 18.43 26.25
C GLN A 334 -0.96 17.88 27.68
#